data_6a1d788ebc6466f050a815d0e0946174
#
_entry.id   6a1d788ebc6466f050a815d0e0946174
#
_cell.length_a   1.000
_cell.length_b   1.000
_cell.length_c   1.000
_cell.angle_alpha   90.00
_cell.angle_beta   90.00
_cell.angle_gamma   90.00
#
_symmetry.space_group_name_H-M   'P 1'
#
loop_
_entity.id
_entity.type
_entity.pdbx_description
1 polymer ?
#
loop_
_entity_poly.entity_id
_entity_poly.type
_entity_poly.pdbx_seq_one_letter_code
_entity_poly.pdbx_strand_id
1 'polypeptide(L)'
;LEVCVDFANPVGIITKGPLVARDVDVLTALAARASVSVTISIPFIDDDMGRRIEPYVARASRRFDALATLSAAGIRTGLSISPVIPGLNDSQIPQILARARECGATTAFMTLLRLPAEVLPVFTERLREAEPLRHGHVLSAIRDVRRGNLNSSEFGDRMSGHGPRWQA
;
A
#
# COMPACT_ATOMS: atom_id res chain seq x y z
N LEU A 1 19.36 -3.79 -10.71
CA LEU A 1 19.96 -3.41 -9.42
C LEU A 1 21.49 -3.49 -9.45
N GLU A 2 22.11 -4.45 -10.15
CA GLU A 2 23.58 -4.60 -10.26
C GLU A 2 24.26 -3.32 -10.72
N VAL A 3 23.75 -2.66 -11.77
CA VAL A 3 24.24 -1.35 -12.22
C VAL A 3 24.22 -0.30 -11.11
N CYS A 4 23.19 -0.32 -10.24
CA CYS A 4 23.14 0.59 -9.08
C CYS A 4 24.24 0.27 -8.06
N VAL A 5 24.60 -1.02 -7.90
CA VAL A 5 25.73 -1.43 -7.06
C VAL A 5 27.04 -0.90 -7.63
N ASP A 6 27.28 -1.08 -8.93
CA ASP A 6 28.53 -0.67 -9.60
C ASP A 6 28.79 0.83 -9.47
N PHE A 7 27.75 1.62 -9.63
CA PHE A 7 27.84 3.10 -9.57
C PHE A 7 27.50 3.69 -8.19
N ALA A 8 27.28 2.86 -7.16
CA ALA A 8 26.87 3.29 -5.82
C ALA A 8 25.64 4.24 -5.87
N ASN A 9 24.68 3.95 -6.73
CA ASN A 9 23.51 4.80 -6.93
C ASN A 9 22.43 4.52 -5.86
N PRO A 10 21.98 5.52 -5.10
CA PRO A 10 20.90 5.32 -4.12
C PRO A 10 19.61 4.81 -4.76
N VAL A 11 18.92 3.87 -4.09
CA VAL A 11 17.68 3.27 -4.61
C VAL A 11 16.58 3.26 -3.56
N GLY A 12 15.39 3.75 -3.95
CA GLY A 12 14.14 3.55 -3.23
C GLY A 12 13.18 2.70 -4.05
N ILE A 13 12.70 1.59 -3.49
CA ILE A 13 11.75 0.68 -4.13
C ILE A 13 10.41 0.78 -3.41
N ILE A 14 9.32 0.94 -4.17
CA ILE A 14 7.95 0.78 -3.67
C ILE A 14 7.28 -0.32 -4.51
N THR A 15 6.79 -1.37 -3.85
CA THR A 15 6.25 -2.53 -4.57
C THR A 15 5.13 -3.24 -3.81
N LYS A 16 4.24 -3.94 -4.56
CA LYS A 16 3.30 -4.95 -4.06
C LYS A 16 3.84 -6.39 -4.24
N GLY A 17 4.96 -6.54 -4.95
CA GLY A 17 5.53 -7.83 -5.31
C GLY A 17 6.49 -8.37 -4.24
N PRO A 18 6.24 -9.54 -3.64
CA PRO A 18 7.17 -10.15 -2.67
C PRO A 18 8.47 -10.64 -3.32
N LEU A 19 8.52 -10.68 -4.65
CA LEU A 19 9.73 -11.10 -5.38
C LEU A 19 10.93 -10.16 -5.16
N VAL A 20 10.71 -8.95 -4.63
CA VAL A 20 11.82 -8.07 -4.23
C VAL A 20 12.75 -8.72 -3.20
N ALA A 21 12.24 -9.64 -2.38
CA ALA A 21 13.04 -10.39 -1.42
C ALA A 21 14.02 -11.41 -2.07
N ARG A 22 13.81 -11.77 -3.35
CA ARG A 22 14.75 -12.60 -4.10
C ARG A 22 16.10 -11.90 -4.30
N ASP A 23 16.06 -10.58 -4.42
CA ASP A 23 17.25 -9.78 -4.75
C ASP A 23 17.91 -9.20 -3.48
N VAL A 24 17.72 -9.86 -2.33
CA VAL A 24 18.21 -9.40 -1.01
C VAL A 24 19.73 -9.28 -0.96
N ASP A 25 20.46 -10.16 -1.63
CA ASP A 25 21.92 -10.15 -1.75
C ASP A 25 22.42 -8.91 -2.49
N VAL A 26 21.81 -8.59 -3.63
CA VAL A 26 22.14 -7.40 -4.43
C VAL A 26 21.76 -6.12 -3.67
N LEU A 27 20.61 -6.11 -2.98
CA LEU A 27 20.18 -4.97 -2.16
C LEU A 27 21.13 -4.75 -0.97
N THR A 28 21.61 -5.83 -0.35
CA THR A 28 22.59 -5.75 0.75
C THR A 28 23.95 -5.24 0.25
N ALA A 29 24.43 -5.73 -0.90
CA ALA A 29 25.64 -5.23 -1.53
C ALA A 29 25.54 -3.73 -1.87
N LEU A 30 24.38 -3.29 -2.36
CA LEU A 30 24.11 -1.87 -2.62
C LEU A 30 24.05 -1.06 -1.32
N ALA A 31 23.41 -1.57 -0.28
CA ALA A 31 23.27 -0.89 1.02
C ALA A 31 24.62 -0.64 1.70
N ALA A 32 25.63 -1.46 1.42
CA ALA A 32 27.02 -1.23 1.89
C ALA A 32 27.70 -0.04 1.18
N ARG A 33 27.17 0.44 0.05
CA ARG A 33 27.80 1.49 -0.79
C ARG A 33 26.93 2.74 -0.94
N ALA A 34 25.61 2.60 -0.83
CA ALA A 34 24.65 3.68 -1.06
C ALA A 34 23.39 3.50 -0.20
N SER A 35 22.56 4.55 -0.12
CA SER A 35 21.27 4.45 0.58
C SER A 35 20.31 3.54 -0.17
N VAL A 36 19.76 2.56 0.53
CA VAL A 36 18.72 1.66 0.01
C VAL A 36 17.52 1.67 0.94
N SER A 37 16.32 1.71 0.36
CA SER A 37 15.09 1.50 1.10
C SER A 37 14.07 0.72 0.27
N VAL A 38 13.33 -0.19 0.90
CA VAL A 38 12.27 -0.95 0.26
C VAL A 38 10.97 -0.76 1.03
N THR A 39 9.97 -0.19 0.38
CA THR A 39 8.62 -0.03 0.91
C THR A 39 7.69 -1.05 0.27
N ILE A 40 7.02 -1.86 1.09
CA ILE A 40 6.06 -2.84 0.61
C ILE A 40 4.64 -2.32 0.83
N SER A 41 3.83 -2.36 -0.25
CA SER A 41 2.44 -1.91 -0.19
C SER A 41 1.54 -3.05 0.29
N ILE A 42 0.88 -2.85 1.46
CA ILE A 42 -0.02 -3.82 2.08
C ILE A 42 -1.30 -3.10 2.50
N PRO A 43 -2.29 -2.95 1.59
CA PRO A 43 -3.52 -2.24 1.91
C PRO A 43 -4.55 -3.08 2.69
N PHE A 44 -4.39 -4.41 2.75
CA PHE A 44 -5.27 -5.31 3.48
C PHE A 44 -4.46 -6.24 4.37
N ILE A 45 -4.97 -6.57 5.57
CA ILE A 45 -4.39 -7.60 6.42
C ILE A 45 -4.99 -8.97 6.13
N ASP A 46 -6.25 -8.99 5.73
CA ASP A 46 -7.00 -10.19 5.37
C ASP A 46 -6.68 -10.59 3.92
N ASP A 47 -6.11 -11.79 3.75
CA ASP A 47 -5.75 -12.34 2.44
C ASP A 47 -6.97 -12.56 1.52
N ASP A 48 -8.14 -12.89 2.08
CA ASP A 48 -9.34 -13.16 1.30
C ASP A 48 -10.00 -11.87 0.82
N MET A 49 -10.10 -10.86 1.68
CA MET A 49 -10.55 -9.52 1.27
C MET A 49 -9.57 -8.93 0.24
N GLY A 50 -8.27 -9.02 0.50
CA GLY A 50 -7.23 -8.56 -0.42
C GLY A 50 -7.40 -9.19 -1.81
N ARG A 51 -7.67 -10.49 -1.89
CA ARG A 51 -7.84 -11.22 -3.14
C ARG A 51 -9.11 -10.81 -3.90
N ARG A 52 -10.21 -10.50 -3.19
CA ARG A 52 -11.44 -10.02 -3.83
C ARG A 52 -11.26 -8.64 -4.48
N ILE A 53 -10.47 -7.78 -3.86
CA ILE A 53 -10.27 -6.40 -4.34
C ILE A 53 -9.07 -6.30 -5.29
N GLU A 54 -7.99 -7.05 -5.03
CA GLU A 54 -6.75 -7.08 -5.81
C GLU A 54 -6.42 -8.51 -6.27
N PRO A 55 -7.19 -9.12 -7.18
CA PRO A 55 -7.10 -10.56 -7.48
C PRO A 55 -5.77 -11.02 -8.09
N TYR A 56 -5.04 -10.11 -8.73
CA TYR A 56 -3.80 -10.43 -9.46
C TYR A 56 -2.52 -10.09 -8.71
N VAL A 57 -2.61 -9.77 -7.42
CA VAL A 57 -1.44 -9.43 -6.62
C VAL A 57 -1.18 -10.45 -5.52
N ALA A 58 0.04 -10.50 -5.02
CA ALA A 58 0.39 -11.41 -3.94
C ALA A 58 -0.41 -11.13 -2.67
N ARG A 59 -0.70 -12.17 -1.90
CA ARG A 59 -1.39 -12.08 -0.60
C ARG A 59 -0.62 -11.21 0.38
N ALA A 60 -1.34 -10.62 1.34
CA ALA A 60 -0.76 -9.79 2.40
C ALA A 60 0.29 -10.58 3.21
N SER A 61 -0.01 -11.83 3.57
CA SER A 61 0.92 -12.74 4.28
C SER A 61 2.28 -12.81 3.58
N ARG A 62 2.31 -13.05 2.26
CA ARG A 62 3.55 -13.12 1.48
C ARG A 62 4.30 -11.79 1.40
N ARG A 63 3.57 -10.68 1.45
CA ARG A 63 4.16 -9.33 1.47
C ARG A 63 4.79 -9.02 2.83
N PHE A 64 4.18 -9.45 3.94
CA PHE A 64 4.77 -9.37 5.27
C PHE A 64 6.02 -10.24 5.40
N ASP A 65 6.02 -11.46 4.84
CA ASP A 65 7.20 -12.34 4.80
C ASP A 65 8.37 -11.67 4.07
N ALA A 66 8.10 -11.03 2.92
CA ALA A 66 9.12 -10.31 2.17
C ALA A 66 9.67 -9.10 2.96
N LEU A 67 8.80 -8.36 3.67
CA LEU A 67 9.20 -7.25 4.53
C LEU A 67 10.12 -7.75 5.65
N ALA A 68 9.76 -8.84 6.33
CA ALA A 68 10.57 -9.45 7.39
C ALA A 68 11.93 -9.95 6.87
N THR A 69 11.95 -10.59 5.70
CA THR A 69 13.19 -11.07 5.06
C THR A 69 14.16 -9.91 4.77
N LEU A 70 13.66 -8.83 4.18
CA LEU A 70 14.48 -7.66 3.86
C LEU A 70 14.97 -6.96 5.13
N SER A 71 14.11 -6.80 6.13
CA SER A 71 14.49 -6.19 7.41
C SER A 71 15.54 -7.01 8.14
N ALA A 72 15.41 -8.35 8.18
CA ALA A 72 16.38 -9.26 8.79
C ALA A 72 17.76 -9.18 8.10
N ALA A 73 17.79 -8.85 6.81
CA ALA A 73 19.04 -8.60 6.07
C ALA A 73 19.62 -7.20 6.25
N GLY A 74 19.05 -6.38 7.15
CA GLY A 74 19.52 -5.03 7.43
C GLY A 74 19.11 -3.96 6.40
N ILE A 75 18.24 -4.29 5.45
CA ILE A 75 17.68 -3.34 4.50
C ILE A 75 16.65 -2.46 5.23
N ARG A 76 16.73 -1.13 5.05
CA ARG A 76 15.73 -0.21 5.59
C ARG A 76 14.38 -0.46 4.91
N THR A 77 13.40 -0.90 5.69
CA THR A 77 12.09 -1.27 5.19
C THR A 77 11.00 -0.31 5.64
N GLY A 78 9.99 -0.16 4.81
CA GLY A 78 8.80 0.65 5.07
C GLY A 78 7.52 -0.05 4.65
N LEU A 79 6.40 0.45 5.16
CA LEU A 79 5.05 0.05 4.81
C LEU A 79 4.37 1.16 4.02
N SER A 80 3.66 0.80 2.95
CA SER A 80 2.68 1.67 2.28
C SER A 80 1.29 1.07 2.41
N ILE A 81 0.35 1.78 3.04
CA ILE A 81 -1.08 1.41 3.03
C ILE A 81 -1.74 2.17 1.89
N SER A 82 -1.62 1.61 0.68
CA SER A 82 -2.06 2.27 -0.55
C SER A 82 -2.71 1.30 -1.52
N PRO A 83 -3.99 1.54 -1.87
CA PRO A 83 -4.84 2.62 -1.39
C PRO A 83 -5.51 2.35 -0.05
N VAL A 84 -5.76 3.41 0.74
CA VAL A 84 -6.79 3.39 1.77
C VAL A 84 -8.13 3.59 1.08
N ILE A 85 -9.07 2.67 1.30
CA ILE A 85 -10.43 2.71 0.76
C ILE A 85 -11.38 2.91 1.96
N PRO A 86 -11.89 4.15 2.17
CA PRO A 86 -12.77 4.45 3.29
C PRO A 86 -13.99 3.54 3.36
N GLY A 87 -14.29 3.03 4.55
CA GLY A 87 -15.37 2.06 4.78
C GLY A 87 -15.06 0.63 4.36
N LEU A 88 -13.85 0.36 3.83
CA LEU A 88 -13.45 -1.00 3.42
C LEU A 88 -12.24 -1.51 4.22
N ASN A 89 -11.09 -0.85 4.13
CA ASN A 89 -9.86 -1.27 4.79
C ASN A 89 -9.31 -0.26 5.82
N ASP A 90 -9.93 0.88 5.98
CA ASP A 90 -9.55 1.90 6.96
C ASP A 90 -9.51 1.35 8.41
N SER A 91 -10.47 0.51 8.78
CA SER A 91 -10.50 -0.15 10.09
C SER A 91 -9.35 -1.15 10.33
N GLN A 92 -8.65 -1.58 9.28
CA GLN A 92 -7.53 -2.53 9.37
C GLN A 92 -6.18 -1.83 9.61
N ILE A 93 -6.11 -0.51 9.46
CA ILE A 93 -4.86 0.27 9.54
C ILE A 93 -4.06 -0.03 10.81
N PRO A 94 -4.65 -0.02 12.04
CA PRO A 94 -3.90 -0.31 13.25
C PRO A 94 -3.25 -1.70 13.25
N GLN A 95 -3.96 -2.72 12.77
CA GLN A 95 -3.46 -4.10 12.71
C GLN A 95 -2.34 -4.24 11.65
N ILE A 96 -2.49 -3.58 10.50
CA ILE A 96 -1.47 -3.58 9.43
C ILE A 96 -0.19 -2.91 9.94
N LEU A 97 -0.30 -1.78 10.64
CA LEU A 97 0.84 -1.07 11.24
C LEU A 97 1.55 -1.92 12.30
N ALA A 98 0.79 -2.53 13.22
CA ALA A 98 1.34 -3.40 14.24
C ALA A 98 2.12 -4.57 13.62
N ARG A 99 1.51 -5.26 12.65
CA ARG A 99 2.14 -6.39 11.96
C ARG A 99 3.38 -5.98 11.16
N ALA A 100 3.34 -4.85 10.47
CA ALA A 100 4.49 -4.34 9.74
C ALA A 100 5.67 -3.99 10.67
N ARG A 101 5.37 -3.42 11.84
CA ARG A 101 6.38 -3.13 12.89
C ARG A 101 7.03 -4.43 13.39
N GLU A 102 6.24 -5.46 13.68
CA GLU A 102 6.75 -6.79 14.06
C GLU A 102 7.67 -7.39 12.99
N CYS A 103 7.37 -7.14 11.70
CA CYS A 103 8.21 -7.53 10.57
C CYS A 103 9.42 -6.60 10.35
N GLY A 104 9.61 -5.57 11.18
CA GLY A 104 10.77 -4.68 11.14
C GLY A 104 10.62 -3.43 10.27
N ALA A 105 9.41 -3.05 9.85
CA ALA A 105 9.20 -1.78 9.17
C ALA A 105 9.51 -0.60 10.11
N THR A 106 10.30 0.36 9.63
CA THR A 106 10.73 1.56 10.38
C THR A 106 9.96 2.81 9.98
N THR A 107 9.30 2.78 8.83
CA THR A 107 8.51 3.89 8.30
C THR A 107 7.18 3.38 7.75
N ALA A 108 6.16 4.24 7.78
CA ALA A 108 4.89 3.96 7.16
C ALA A 108 4.29 5.22 6.54
N PHE A 109 3.59 5.06 5.43
CA PHE A 109 2.74 6.10 4.87
C PHE A 109 1.49 5.49 4.25
N MET A 110 0.49 6.33 4.00
CA MET A 110 -0.74 5.91 3.36
C MET A 110 -1.16 6.90 2.28
N THR A 111 -1.92 6.41 1.29
CA THR A 111 -2.54 7.26 0.28
C THR A 111 -3.99 6.89 0.10
N LEU A 112 -4.84 7.91 0.02
CA LEU A 112 -6.26 7.72 -0.23
C LEU A 112 -6.50 7.22 -1.65
N LEU A 113 -7.49 6.32 -1.81
CA LEU A 113 -7.93 5.83 -3.11
C LEU A 113 -8.19 6.98 -4.09
N ARG A 114 -7.64 6.85 -5.30
CA ARG A 114 -7.89 7.75 -6.42
C ARG A 114 -8.76 7.05 -7.46
N LEU A 115 -9.80 7.76 -7.90
CA LEU A 115 -10.75 7.26 -8.91
C LEU A 115 -10.83 8.28 -10.07
N PRO A 116 -9.82 8.34 -10.95
CA PRO A 116 -9.92 9.10 -12.19
C PRO A 116 -11.15 8.68 -12.98
N ALA A 117 -11.60 9.54 -13.91
CA ALA A 117 -12.85 9.35 -14.63
C ALA A 117 -12.98 7.96 -15.28
N GLU A 118 -11.89 7.46 -15.84
CA GLU A 118 -11.82 6.15 -16.50
C GLU A 118 -11.86 4.97 -15.51
N VAL A 119 -11.35 5.17 -14.30
CA VAL A 119 -11.26 4.13 -13.25
C VAL A 119 -12.55 4.02 -12.46
N LEU A 120 -13.27 5.12 -12.28
CA LEU A 120 -14.46 5.19 -11.43
C LEU A 120 -15.55 4.15 -11.79
N PRO A 121 -15.98 4.00 -13.06
CA PRO A 121 -16.99 3.01 -13.41
C PRO A 121 -16.50 1.58 -13.16
N VAL A 122 -15.26 1.28 -13.51
CA VAL A 122 -14.66 -0.06 -13.30
C VAL A 122 -14.57 -0.39 -11.82
N PHE A 123 -14.09 0.55 -11.00
CA PHE A 123 -14.03 0.38 -9.54
C PHE A 123 -15.43 0.15 -8.94
N THR A 124 -16.42 0.93 -9.35
CA THR A 124 -17.79 0.83 -8.82
C THR A 124 -18.42 -0.51 -9.14
N GLU A 125 -18.23 -1.02 -10.35
CA GLU A 125 -18.71 -2.33 -10.78
C GLU A 125 -18.03 -3.45 -9.99
N ARG A 126 -16.68 -3.45 -9.95
CA ARG A 126 -15.90 -4.45 -9.21
C ARG A 126 -16.20 -4.45 -7.71
N LEU A 127 -16.36 -3.27 -7.11
CA LEU A 127 -16.73 -3.17 -5.71
C LEU A 127 -18.12 -3.80 -5.44
N ARG A 128 -19.07 -3.61 -6.35
CA ARG A 128 -20.43 -4.20 -6.23
C ARG A 128 -20.36 -5.72 -6.32
N GLU A 129 -19.53 -6.27 -7.20
CA GLU A 129 -19.32 -7.71 -7.34
C GLU A 129 -18.61 -8.31 -6.11
N ALA A 130 -17.54 -7.67 -5.65
CA ALA A 130 -16.69 -8.17 -4.57
C ALA A 130 -17.32 -7.99 -3.18
N GLU A 131 -18.03 -6.89 -2.94
CA GLU A 131 -18.58 -6.48 -1.63
C GLU A 131 -20.01 -5.93 -1.78
N PRO A 132 -20.99 -6.74 -2.25
CA PRO A 132 -22.32 -6.26 -2.56
C PRO A 132 -23.06 -5.63 -1.38
N LEU A 133 -22.86 -6.14 -0.16
CA LEU A 133 -23.49 -5.61 1.06
C LEU A 133 -22.84 -4.31 1.56
N ARG A 134 -21.59 -4.05 1.20
CA ARG A 134 -20.82 -2.88 1.67
C ARG A 134 -20.65 -1.79 0.61
N HIS A 135 -20.94 -2.09 -0.65
CA HIS A 135 -20.74 -1.20 -1.79
C HIS A 135 -21.27 0.22 -1.55
N GLY A 136 -22.55 0.37 -1.13
CA GLY A 136 -23.14 1.69 -0.87
C GLY A 136 -22.45 2.44 0.27
N HIS A 137 -22.10 1.74 1.35
CA HIS A 137 -21.36 2.31 2.47
C HIS A 137 -19.97 2.82 2.06
N VAL A 138 -19.23 2.04 1.29
CA VAL A 138 -17.90 2.42 0.80
C VAL A 138 -17.97 3.67 -0.07
N LEU A 139 -18.89 3.74 -1.02
CA LEU A 139 -19.06 4.92 -1.87
C LEU A 139 -19.46 6.17 -1.06
N SER A 140 -20.32 6.02 -0.02
CA SER A 140 -20.64 7.12 0.88
C SER A 140 -19.41 7.56 1.66
N ALA A 141 -18.65 6.62 2.22
CA ALA A 141 -17.44 6.92 2.98
C ALA A 141 -16.35 7.63 2.16
N ILE A 142 -16.22 7.27 0.86
CA ILE A 142 -15.33 7.98 -0.06
C ILE A 142 -15.79 9.43 -0.25
N ARG A 143 -17.10 9.67 -0.42
CA ARG A 143 -17.64 11.04 -0.54
C ARG A 143 -17.40 11.87 0.71
N ASP A 144 -17.55 11.28 1.90
CA ASP A 144 -17.33 11.95 3.18
C ASP A 144 -15.91 12.55 3.27
N VAL A 145 -14.89 11.82 2.81
CA VAL A 145 -13.49 12.27 2.83
C VAL A 145 -13.09 13.09 1.58
N ARG A 146 -13.96 13.17 0.58
CA ARG A 146 -13.74 13.86 -0.70
C ARG A 146 -14.69 15.05 -0.91
N ARG A 147 -15.21 15.65 0.17
CA ARG A 147 -16.11 16.82 0.11
C ARG A 147 -17.34 16.58 -0.76
N GLY A 148 -17.94 15.39 -0.67
CA GLY A 148 -19.12 14.96 -1.42
C GLY A 148 -18.84 14.34 -2.79
N ASN A 149 -17.60 14.32 -3.25
CA ASN A 149 -17.22 13.75 -4.54
C ASN A 149 -16.61 12.33 -4.39
N LEU A 150 -16.52 11.56 -5.46
CA LEU A 150 -15.83 10.28 -5.48
C LEU A 150 -14.34 10.41 -5.86
N ASN A 151 -13.95 11.55 -6.44
CA ASN A 151 -12.58 11.84 -6.83
C ASN A 151 -12.27 13.33 -6.68
N SER A 152 -11.00 13.69 -6.55
CA SER A 152 -10.50 15.05 -6.69
C SER A 152 -9.39 15.07 -7.74
N SER A 153 -9.46 16.03 -8.65
CA SER A 153 -8.41 16.31 -9.64
C SER A 153 -7.39 17.33 -9.13
N GLU A 154 -7.69 18.02 -8.02
CA GLU A 154 -6.82 19.04 -7.45
C GLU A 154 -5.50 18.43 -6.96
N PHE A 155 -4.39 19.09 -7.29
CA PHE A 155 -3.05 18.56 -7.03
C PHE A 155 -2.80 18.27 -5.54
N GLY A 156 -3.22 19.12 -4.62
CA GLY A 156 -3.05 18.95 -3.17
C GLY A 156 -3.95 17.89 -2.56
N ASP A 157 -5.14 17.70 -3.09
CA ASP A 157 -6.21 16.88 -2.49
C ASP A 157 -6.26 15.44 -3.00
N ARG A 158 -5.64 15.15 -4.13
CA ARG A 158 -5.82 13.86 -4.80
C ARG A 158 -5.26 12.64 -4.04
N MET A 159 -4.31 12.84 -3.13
CA MET A 159 -3.64 11.77 -2.36
C MET A 159 -4.06 11.74 -0.89
N SER A 160 -4.77 12.75 -0.42
CA SER A 160 -5.23 12.91 0.96
C SER A 160 -6.75 13.07 1.02
N GLY A 161 -7.30 12.94 2.22
CA GLY A 161 -8.72 13.14 2.49
C GLY A 161 -8.98 14.37 3.35
N HIS A 162 -10.26 14.65 3.61
CA HIS A 162 -10.74 15.75 4.43
C HIS A 162 -11.75 15.27 5.47
N GLY A 163 -11.97 16.12 6.48
CA GLY A 163 -12.99 15.94 7.49
C GLY A 163 -12.62 14.96 8.61
N PRO A 164 -13.53 14.82 9.60
CA PRO A 164 -13.26 14.05 10.82
C PRO A 164 -12.89 12.59 10.57
N ARG A 165 -13.50 11.95 9.57
CA ARG A 165 -13.23 10.54 9.23
C ARG A 165 -11.79 10.31 8.74
N TRP A 166 -11.18 11.31 8.13
CA TRP A 166 -9.79 11.21 7.67
C TRP A 166 -8.77 11.54 8.77
N GLN A 167 -9.20 12.34 9.74
CA GLN A 167 -8.36 12.79 10.85
C GLN A 167 -8.37 11.81 12.04
N ALA A 168 -9.38 10.95 12.12
CA ALA A 168 -9.52 9.91 13.15
C ALA A 168 -8.60 8.72 12.90
#